data_7bc4d341ce416cd41c790bd934461300
#
_entry.id   7bc4d341ce416cd41c790bd934461300
#
_cell.length_a   1.000
_cell.length_b   1.000
_cell.length_c   1.000
_cell.angle_alpha   90.00
_cell.angle_beta   90.00
_cell.angle_gamma   90.00
#
_symmetry.space_group_name_H-M   'P 1'
#
loop_
_entity.id
_entity.type
_entity.pdbx_description
1 polymer ?
#
loop_
_entity_poly.entity_id
_entity_poly.type
_entity_poly.pdbx_seq_one_letter_code
_entity_poly.pdbx_strand_id
1 'polypeptide(L)'
;TRIVSLTPSDCEILYAIGAGDLLVGRGKYCDYPAEVTEIPAVESGSDTNIEQIVELQPQVLLMSTMSQTDEQVQQLETAGVHVVVSDAQDIEGVYTAIHMIGELVGKQDEAASVVESMQKTFDEIKANAGDGSKTVYFEVSPLQYGLWTAGTGTFMDEIANMMGLKNCFADVTGWSEISEEQVLERNPDYIVTISMYYGEGPTPEEEILARPGWENVTAVKNGKILNLQNNELSRPAPRLAEGAQALYDF
;
A
#
# COMPACT_ATOMS: atom_id res chain seq x y z
N THR A 1 13.02 13.80 -19.04
CA THR A 1 11.57 13.71 -18.78
C THR A 1 11.24 14.38 -17.45
N ARG A 2 10.16 15.13 -17.40
CA ARG A 2 9.65 15.78 -16.19
C ARG A 2 8.37 15.07 -15.77
N ILE A 3 8.32 14.59 -14.53
CA ILE A 3 7.21 13.76 -14.01
C ILE A 3 6.62 14.44 -12.77
N VAL A 4 5.29 14.49 -12.71
CA VAL A 4 4.53 14.68 -11.48
C VAL A 4 3.90 13.35 -11.11
N SER A 5 4.04 12.90 -9.87
CA SER A 5 3.38 11.71 -9.36
C SER A 5 2.46 12.06 -8.21
N LEU A 6 1.18 11.78 -8.36
CA LEU A 6 0.17 11.99 -7.30
C LEU A 6 0.01 10.76 -6.41
N THR A 7 0.59 9.63 -6.81
CA THR A 7 0.43 8.35 -6.14
C THR A 7 1.68 7.99 -5.34
N PRO A 8 1.58 7.76 -4.02
CA PRO A 8 2.73 7.40 -3.19
C PRO A 8 3.49 6.17 -3.69
N SER A 9 2.79 5.12 -4.13
CA SER A 9 3.43 3.90 -4.66
C SER A 9 4.27 4.16 -5.90
N ASP A 10 3.82 5.03 -6.81
CA ASP A 10 4.56 5.37 -8.02
C ASP A 10 5.82 6.20 -7.72
N CYS A 11 5.76 7.09 -6.71
CA CYS A 11 6.94 7.78 -6.19
C CYS A 11 7.97 6.75 -5.67
N GLU A 12 7.54 5.79 -4.89
CA GLU A 12 8.43 4.73 -4.38
C GLU A 12 9.05 3.90 -5.51
N ILE A 13 8.28 3.57 -6.54
CA ILE A 13 8.78 2.85 -7.72
C ILE A 13 9.85 3.67 -8.43
N LEU A 14 9.59 4.95 -8.70
CA LEU A 14 10.56 5.84 -9.36
C LEU A 14 11.90 5.90 -8.62
N TYR A 15 11.87 6.05 -7.32
CA TYR A 15 13.09 6.04 -6.50
C TYR A 15 13.77 4.67 -6.50
N ALA A 16 13.01 3.57 -6.40
CA ALA A 16 13.55 2.22 -6.38
C ALA A 16 14.30 1.85 -7.66
N ILE A 17 13.87 2.37 -8.82
CA ILE A 17 14.52 2.16 -10.11
C ILE A 17 15.55 3.24 -10.47
N GLY A 18 15.85 4.16 -9.55
CA GLY A 18 16.84 5.21 -9.75
C GLY A 18 16.39 6.34 -10.69
N ALA A 19 15.09 6.64 -10.72
CA ALA A 19 14.49 7.70 -11.55
C ALA A 19 13.84 8.82 -10.71
N GLY A 20 14.15 8.90 -9.42
CA GLY A 20 13.58 9.92 -8.52
C GLY A 20 13.92 11.36 -8.91
N ASP A 21 15.06 11.58 -9.58
CA ASP A 21 15.49 12.89 -10.09
C ASP A 21 14.62 13.43 -11.24
N LEU A 22 13.76 12.60 -11.83
CA LEU A 22 12.79 13.02 -12.84
C LEU A 22 11.53 13.65 -12.24
N LEU A 23 11.31 13.48 -10.92
CA LEU A 23 10.16 14.07 -10.23
C LEU A 23 10.33 15.58 -10.07
N VAL A 24 9.36 16.33 -10.56
CA VAL A 24 9.26 17.78 -10.41
C VAL A 24 8.12 18.23 -9.51
N GLY A 25 7.22 17.29 -9.19
CA GLY A 25 6.10 17.47 -8.28
C GLY A 25 5.61 16.13 -7.74
N ARG A 26 5.08 16.15 -6.53
CA ARG A 26 4.53 14.99 -5.84
C ARG A 26 3.17 15.27 -5.22
N GLY A 27 2.36 14.24 -5.04
CA GLY A 27 1.17 14.33 -4.19
C GLY A 27 1.56 14.57 -2.73
N LYS A 28 0.69 15.19 -1.97
CA LYS A 28 0.94 15.56 -0.57
C LYS A 28 1.22 14.36 0.35
N TYR A 29 0.74 13.17 -0.01
CA TYR A 29 0.94 11.93 0.75
C TYR A 29 2.15 11.10 0.30
N CYS A 30 2.90 11.56 -0.69
CA CYS A 30 4.16 10.95 -1.11
C CYS A 30 5.24 11.33 -0.10
N ASP A 31 5.68 10.40 0.73
CA ASP A 31 6.55 10.64 1.88
C ASP A 31 7.74 9.68 1.96
N TYR A 32 7.85 8.75 1.00
CA TYR A 32 8.94 7.77 0.96
C TYR A 32 9.55 7.67 -0.45
N PRO A 33 10.89 7.55 -0.57
CA PRO A 33 11.87 7.74 0.52
C PRO A 33 11.86 9.19 1.05
N ALA A 34 12.56 9.47 2.14
CA ALA A 34 12.52 10.78 2.79
C ALA A 34 12.85 11.95 1.83
N GLU A 35 13.73 11.71 0.86
CA GLU A 35 14.16 12.70 -0.15
C GLU A 35 12.98 13.20 -1.01
N VAL A 36 11.92 12.40 -1.19
CA VAL A 36 10.75 12.84 -1.95
C VAL A 36 10.08 14.06 -1.34
N THR A 37 10.22 14.25 -0.03
CA THR A 37 9.61 15.39 0.67
C THR A 37 10.22 16.74 0.31
N GLU A 38 11.39 16.76 -0.31
CA GLU A 38 12.04 17.96 -0.84
C GLU A 38 11.43 18.42 -2.17
N ILE A 39 10.70 17.50 -2.86
CA ILE A 39 10.01 17.81 -4.12
C ILE A 39 8.73 18.62 -3.81
N PRO A 40 8.42 19.66 -4.60
CA PRO A 40 7.20 20.44 -4.40
C PRO A 40 5.95 19.56 -4.33
N ALA A 41 5.17 19.73 -3.26
CA ALA A 41 3.89 19.04 -3.10
C ALA A 41 2.80 19.76 -3.87
N VAL A 42 1.95 19.00 -4.55
CA VAL A 42 0.72 19.49 -5.17
C VAL A 42 -0.48 18.90 -4.45
N GLU A 43 -1.56 19.66 -4.39
CA GLU A 43 -2.82 19.14 -3.87
C GLU A 43 -3.31 18.00 -4.75
N SER A 44 -3.64 16.89 -4.11
CA SER A 44 -4.07 15.65 -4.77
C SER A 44 -5.29 15.05 -4.07
N GLY A 45 -6.02 14.21 -4.79
CA GLY A 45 -7.30 13.66 -4.35
C GLY A 45 -8.47 14.43 -4.98
N SER A 46 -9.57 14.55 -4.25
CA SER A 46 -10.75 15.31 -4.71
C SER A 46 -10.43 16.77 -5.05
N ASP A 47 -9.43 17.33 -4.40
CA ASP A 47 -9.01 18.73 -4.52
C ASP A 47 -7.72 18.88 -5.37
N THR A 48 -7.49 17.97 -6.31
CA THR A 48 -6.32 18.03 -7.20
C THR A 48 -6.22 19.38 -7.90
N ASN A 49 -5.10 20.07 -7.70
CA ASN A 49 -4.88 21.38 -8.29
C ASN A 49 -4.20 21.27 -9.65
N ILE A 50 -5.01 21.34 -10.71
CA ILE A 50 -4.54 21.22 -12.09
C ILE A 50 -3.57 22.36 -12.46
N GLU A 51 -3.81 23.57 -11.98
CA GLU A 51 -2.95 24.73 -12.29
C GLU A 51 -1.55 24.53 -11.72
N GLN A 52 -1.42 24.05 -10.46
CA GLN A 52 -0.14 23.73 -9.87
C GLN A 52 0.63 22.67 -10.67
N ILE A 53 -0.08 21.65 -11.15
CA ILE A 53 0.54 20.60 -11.96
C ILE A 53 1.07 21.16 -13.29
N VAL A 54 0.25 21.93 -13.99
CA VAL A 54 0.61 22.52 -15.30
C VAL A 54 1.77 23.53 -15.14
N GLU A 55 1.81 24.26 -14.04
CA GLU A 55 2.88 25.24 -13.73
C GLU A 55 4.25 24.57 -13.59
N LEU A 56 4.30 23.34 -13.12
CA LEU A 56 5.51 22.51 -13.05
C LEU A 56 5.98 22.00 -14.41
N GLN A 57 5.19 22.16 -15.45
CA GLN A 57 5.47 21.74 -16.84
C GLN A 57 5.89 20.27 -16.95
N PRO A 58 5.13 19.32 -16.39
CA PRO A 58 5.43 17.91 -16.55
C PRO A 58 5.10 17.45 -17.97
N GLN A 59 5.85 16.47 -18.46
CA GLN A 59 5.51 15.72 -19.67
C GLN A 59 4.57 14.56 -19.32
N VAL A 60 4.72 14.00 -18.11
CA VAL A 60 3.96 12.85 -17.61
C VAL A 60 3.41 13.13 -16.23
N LEU A 61 2.17 12.74 -16.03
CA LEU A 61 1.53 12.64 -14.71
C LEU A 61 1.21 11.18 -14.42
N LEU A 62 1.71 10.69 -13.29
CA LEU A 62 1.33 9.40 -12.71
C LEU A 62 0.21 9.61 -11.69
N MET A 63 -0.85 8.83 -11.80
CA MET A 63 -2.01 8.86 -10.90
C MET A 63 -2.62 7.47 -10.69
N SER A 64 -3.51 7.36 -9.71
CA SER A 64 -4.40 6.19 -9.56
C SER A 64 -5.84 6.56 -9.89
N THR A 65 -6.69 5.56 -10.11
CA THR A 65 -8.11 5.77 -10.42
C THR A 65 -8.92 6.30 -9.23
N MET A 66 -8.37 6.23 -8.02
CA MET A 66 -9.08 6.61 -6.78
C MET A 66 -9.20 8.12 -6.55
N SER A 67 -8.40 8.93 -7.24
CA SER A 67 -8.16 10.31 -6.79
C SER A 67 -8.58 11.39 -7.78
N GLN A 68 -8.81 11.08 -9.05
CA GLN A 68 -9.08 12.06 -10.10
C GLN A 68 -10.36 11.76 -10.85
N THR A 69 -11.01 12.82 -11.34
CA THR A 69 -12.17 12.72 -12.21
C THR A 69 -11.73 12.67 -13.68
N ASP A 70 -12.58 12.12 -14.54
CA ASP A 70 -12.37 12.11 -16.01
C ASP A 70 -12.16 13.53 -16.56
N GLU A 71 -12.86 14.52 -15.97
CA GLU A 71 -12.73 15.93 -16.36
C GLU A 71 -11.33 16.48 -16.05
N GLN A 72 -10.78 16.15 -14.87
CA GLN A 72 -9.41 16.54 -14.49
C GLN A 72 -8.37 15.91 -15.41
N VAL A 73 -8.52 14.63 -15.76
CA VAL A 73 -7.66 13.94 -16.72
C VAL A 73 -7.71 14.65 -18.08
N GLN A 74 -8.90 14.96 -18.56
CA GLN A 74 -9.07 15.63 -19.87
C GLN A 74 -8.48 17.05 -19.90
N GLN A 75 -8.55 17.78 -18.78
CA GLN A 75 -7.92 19.10 -18.65
C GLN A 75 -6.39 19.00 -18.73
N LEU A 76 -5.78 18.00 -18.06
CA LEU A 76 -4.35 17.76 -18.10
C LEU A 76 -3.86 17.36 -19.50
N GLU A 77 -4.57 16.46 -20.17
CA GLU A 77 -4.25 16.04 -21.52
C GLU A 77 -4.38 17.20 -22.53
N THR A 78 -5.39 18.04 -22.37
CA THR A 78 -5.55 19.26 -23.18
C THR A 78 -4.39 20.24 -22.96
N ALA A 79 -3.82 20.28 -21.77
CA ALA A 79 -2.63 21.07 -21.46
C ALA A 79 -1.31 20.42 -21.96
N GLY A 80 -1.39 19.25 -22.62
CA GLY A 80 -0.24 18.54 -23.16
C GLY A 80 0.50 17.63 -22.17
N VAL A 81 -0.11 17.32 -21.05
CA VAL A 81 0.41 16.40 -20.05
C VAL A 81 -0.05 14.97 -20.36
N HIS A 82 0.86 14.04 -20.47
CA HIS A 82 0.55 12.62 -20.66
C HIS A 82 0.14 12.02 -19.32
N VAL A 83 -1.12 11.61 -19.17
CA VAL A 83 -1.63 10.98 -17.96
C VAL A 83 -1.46 9.46 -18.06
N VAL A 84 -0.78 8.89 -17.07
CA VAL A 84 -0.55 7.45 -16.94
C VAL A 84 -1.17 6.96 -15.63
N VAL A 85 -2.07 5.99 -15.73
CA VAL A 85 -2.77 5.42 -14.57
C VAL A 85 -2.07 4.16 -14.10
N SER A 86 -1.73 4.12 -12.83
CA SER A 86 -1.21 2.96 -12.11
C SER A 86 -2.20 2.61 -10.99
N ASP A 87 -2.73 1.40 -11.00
CA ASP A 87 -3.77 0.96 -10.06
C ASP A 87 -3.63 -0.53 -9.74
N ALA A 88 -2.51 -0.87 -9.11
CA ALA A 88 -2.21 -2.24 -8.73
C ALA A 88 -3.06 -2.67 -7.52
N GLN A 89 -3.77 -3.78 -7.64
CA GLN A 89 -4.61 -4.37 -6.58
C GLN A 89 -3.99 -5.64 -5.99
N ASP A 90 -3.15 -6.32 -6.75
CA ASP A 90 -2.49 -7.57 -6.40
C ASP A 90 -0.98 -7.49 -6.69
N ILE A 91 -0.24 -8.53 -6.33
CA ILE A 91 1.23 -8.56 -6.49
C ILE A 91 1.63 -8.52 -7.96
N GLU A 92 0.92 -9.21 -8.85
CA GLU A 92 1.18 -9.17 -10.28
C GLU A 92 0.96 -7.78 -10.87
N GLY A 93 -0.07 -7.08 -10.40
CA GLY A 93 -0.31 -5.67 -10.74
C GLY A 93 0.83 -4.75 -10.28
N VAL A 94 1.44 -5.02 -9.13
CA VAL A 94 2.64 -4.29 -8.67
C VAL A 94 3.81 -4.50 -9.62
N TYR A 95 4.09 -5.73 -10.05
CA TYR A 95 5.15 -6.02 -11.03
C TYR A 95 4.88 -5.31 -12.36
N THR A 96 3.63 -5.35 -12.81
CA THR A 96 3.21 -4.65 -14.04
C THR A 96 3.46 -3.14 -13.92
N ALA A 97 3.11 -2.52 -12.80
CA ALA A 97 3.35 -1.10 -12.56
C ALA A 97 4.85 -0.75 -12.56
N ILE A 98 5.68 -1.58 -11.92
CA ILE A 98 7.13 -1.39 -11.89
C ILE A 98 7.72 -1.46 -13.31
N HIS A 99 7.34 -2.45 -14.10
CA HIS A 99 7.79 -2.58 -15.48
C HIS A 99 7.31 -1.43 -16.37
N MET A 100 6.04 -1.05 -16.25
CA MET A 100 5.45 0.07 -17.00
C MET A 100 6.20 1.38 -16.71
N ILE A 101 6.45 1.70 -15.45
CA ILE A 101 7.19 2.91 -15.07
C ILE A 101 8.64 2.80 -15.53
N GLY A 102 9.27 1.63 -15.42
CA GLY A 102 10.61 1.38 -15.96
C GLY A 102 10.72 1.64 -17.44
N GLU A 103 9.76 1.18 -18.23
CA GLU A 103 9.68 1.44 -19.68
C GLU A 103 9.50 2.93 -19.98
N LEU A 104 8.60 3.59 -19.25
CA LEU A 104 8.30 5.01 -19.40
C LEU A 104 9.53 5.90 -19.20
N VAL A 105 10.44 5.54 -18.32
CA VAL A 105 11.63 6.34 -17.98
C VAL A 105 12.94 5.77 -18.53
N GLY A 106 12.90 4.69 -19.30
CA GLY A 106 14.09 4.05 -19.88
C GLY A 106 14.95 3.32 -18.86
N LYS A 107 14.32 2.72 -17.82
CA LYS A 107 14.94 1.99 -16.71
C LYS A 107 14.45 0.54 -16.63
N GLN A 108 14.35 -0.13 -17.77
CA GLN A 108 13.80 -1.49 -17.86
C GLN A 108 14.61 -2.52 -17.05
N ASP A 109 15.95 -2.42 -17.11
CA ASP A 109 16.84 -3.36 -16.40
C ASP A 109 16.76 -3.17 -14.89
N GLU A 110 16.69 -1.92 -14.43
CA GLU A 110 16.52 -1.61 -13.00
C GLU A 110 15.14 -2.07 -12.51
N ALA A 111 14.10 -1.86 -13.30
CA ALA A 111 12.75 -2.35 -12.99
C ALA A 111 12.71 -3.88 -12.88
N ALA A 112 13.33 -4.59 -13.82
CA ALA A 112 13.45 -6.05 -13.76
C ALA A 112 14.18 -6.51 -12.49
N SER A 113 15.27 -5.85 -12.13
CA SER A 113 16.02 -6.16 -10.90
C SER A 113 15.20 -5.98 -9.63
N VAL A 114 14.37 -4.92 -9.57
CA VAL A 114 13.47 -4.69 -8.42
C VAL A 114 12.43 -5.80 -8.33
N VAL A 115 11.81 -6.18 -9.44
CA VAL A 115 10.83 -7.29 -9.48
C VAL A 115 11.48 -8.62 -9.08
N GLU A 116 12.66 -8.95 -9.59
CA GLU A 116 13.40 -10.16 -9.21
C GLU A 116 13.70 -10.20 -7.70
N SER A 117 14.09 -9.07 -7.12
CA SER A 117 14.35 -8.98 -5.69
C SER A 117 13.09 -9.23 -4.86
N MET A 118 11.94 -8.68 -5.26
CA MET A 118 10.66 -8.95 -4.63
C MET A 118 10.28 -10.43 -4.74
N GLN A 119 10.36 -10.99 -5.94
CA GLN A 119 10.05 -12.40 -6.20
C GLN A 119 10.91 -13.33 -5.36
N LYS A 120 12.20 -13.05 -5.23
CA LYS A 120 13.11 -13.84 -4.39
C LYS A 120 12.64 -13.85 -2.94
N THR A 121 12.30 -12.70 -2.37
CA THR A 121 11.78 -12.60 -0.99
C THR A 121 10.48 -13.40 -0.84
N PHE A 122 9.54 -13.26 -1.76
CA PHE A 122 8.29 -14.00 -1.72
C PHE A 122 8.47 -15.50 -1.89
N ASP A 123 9.39 -15.95 -2.74
CA ASP A 123 9.70 -17.37 -2.93
C ASP A 123 10.34 -17.99 -1.68
N GLU A 124 11.22 -17.25 -1.00
CA GLU A 124 11.80 -17.68 0.28
C GLU A 124 10.71 -17.82 1.37
N ILE A 125 9.77 -16.88 1.45
CA ILE A 125 8.62 -16.96 2.36
C ILE A 125 7.75 -18.17 2.03
N LYS A 126 7.41 -18.37 0.75
CA LYS A 126 6.62 -19.54 0.29
C LYS A 126 7.29 -20.87 0.62
N ALA A 127 8.60 -20.97 0.44
CA ALA A 127 9.36 -22.17 0.71
C ALA A 127 9.33 -22.58 2.19
N ASN A 128 9.10 -21.64 3.09
CA ASN A 128 9.04 -21.82 4.54
C ASN A 128 7.63 -21.54 5.10
N ALA A 129 6.61 -21.62 4.27
CA ALA A 129 5.22 -21.33 4.67
C ALA A 129 4.73 -22.24 5.79
N GLY A 130 3.89 -21.71 6.65
CA GLY A 130 3.17 -22.45 7.69
C GLY A 130 2.17 -23.47 7.11
N ASP A 131 1.57 -24.25 7.99
CA ASP A 131 0.65 -25.35 7.64
C ASP A 131 -0.78 -24.91 7.30
N GLY A 132 -1.06 -23.62 7.29
CA GLY A 132 -2.37 -23.05 7.03
C GLY A 132 -3.37 -23.23 8.18
N SER A 133 -2.89 -23.53 9.39
CA SER A 133 -3.75 -23.67 10.57
C SER A 133 -4.08 -22.36 11.26
N LYS A 134 -3.27 -21.32 11.03
CA LYS A 134 -3.40 -20.01 11.66
C LYS A 134 -4.13 -19.01 10.78
N THR A 135 -4.90 -18.13 11.44
CA THR A 135 -5.69 -17.10 10.77
C THR A 135 -5.17 -15.70 11.08
N VAL A 136 -5.35 -14.79 10.12
CA VAL A 136 -4.99 -13.38 10.25
C VAL A 136 -6.17 -12.48 9.89
N TYR A 137 -6.31 -11.40 10.63
CA TYR A 137 -7.18 -10.27 10.33
C TYR A 137 -6.33 -9.05 9.99
N PHE A 138 -6.57 -8.46 8.82
CA PHE A 138 -5.97 -7.20 8.42
C PHE A 138 -6.90 -6.04 8.77
N GLU A 139 -6.49 -5.20 9.70
CA GLU A 139 -7.20 -3.99 10.06
C GLU A 139 -6.61 -2.82 9.29
N VAL A 140 -7.28 -2.43 8.21
CA VAL A 140 -6.79 -1.36 7.32
C VAL A 140 -7.36 0.02 7.64
N SER A 141 -8.32 0.09 8.57
CA SER A 141 -8.84 1.32 9.14
C SER A 141 -9.14 1.10 10.61
N PRO A 142 -8.73 2.00 11.53
CA PRO A 142 -8.95 1.84 12.95
C PRO A 142 -10.43 2.05 13.34
N LEU A 143 -10.84 1.48 14.47
CA LEU A 143 -12.21 1.46 14.94
C LEU A 143 -12.90 2.84 14.94
N GLN A 144 -12.16 3.89 15.30
CA GLN A 144 -12.71 5.26 15.36
C GLN A 144 -13.22 5.79 14.02
N TYR A 145 -12.76 5.24 12.90
CA TYR A 145 -13.20 5.62 11.53
C TYR A 145 -14.04 4.54 10.86
N GLY A 146 -14.38 3.48 11.59
CA GLY A 146 -15.01 2.27 11.06
C GLY A 146 -13.98 1.24 10.60
N LEU A 147 -14.21 -0.03 10.94
CA LEU A 147 -13.31 -1.12 10.59
C LEU A 147 -13.39 -1.46 9.11
N TRP A 148 -12.25 -1.55 8.47
CA TRP A 148 -12.10 -2.06 7.10
C TRP A 148 -11.06 -3.17 7.10
N THR A 149 -11.24 -4.12 6.20
CA THR A 149 -10.32 -5.23 6.00
C THR A 149 -9.92 -5.41 4.54
N ALA A 150 -8.86 -6.17 4.34
CA ALA A 150 -8.41 -6.65 3.04
C ALA A 150 -8.90 -8.09 2.84
N GLY A 151 -9.79 -8.30 1.90
CA GLY A 151 -10.32 -9.60 1.51
C GLY A 151 -9.59 -10.20 0.30
N THR A 152 -10.22 -11.19 -0.31
CA THR A 152 -9.70 -11.89 -1.50
C THR A 152 -9.46 -10.92 -2.66
N GLY A 153 -8.38 -11.13 -3.40
CA GLY A 153 -7.98 -10.32 -4.55
C GLY A 153 -7.15 -9.09 -4.18
N THR A 154 -6.77 -8.93 -2.92
CA THR A 154 -5.85 -7.89 -2.48
C THR A 154 -4.43 -8.46 -2.29
N PHE A 155 -3.41 -7.61 -2.43
CA PHE A 155 -2.03 -8.01 -2.18
C PHE A 155 -1.80 -8.46 -0.71
N MET A 156 -2.57 -7.95 0.25
CA MET A 156 -2.49 -8.42 1.65
C MET A 156 -2.98 -9.86 1.78
N ASP A 157 -4.08 -10.22 1.13
CA ASP A 157 -4.58 -11.59 1.10
C ASP A 157 -3.57 -12.55 0.45
N GLU A 158 -2.98 -12.14 -0.67
CA GLU A 158 -1.93 -12.93 -1.35
C GLU A 158 -0.71 -13.16 -0.45
N ILE A 159 -0.26 -12.11 0.26
CA ILE A 159 0.87 -12.20 1.21
C ILE A 159 0.55 -13.16 2.35
N ALA A 160 -0.65 -13.11 2.93
CA ALA A 160 -1.07 -14.05 3.95
C ALA A 160 -1.03 -15.50 3.43
N ASN A 161 -1.62 -15.74 2.27
CA ASN A 161 -1.68 -17.07 1.68
C ASN A 161 -0.29 -17.64 1.36
N MET A 162 0.64 -16.81 0.85
CA MET A 162 1.99 -17.27 0.52
C MET A 162 2.80 -17.72 1.73
N MET A 163 2.54 -17.18 2.91
CA MET A 163 3.22 -17.60 4.16
C MET A 163 2.45 -18.65 4.96
N GLY A 164 1.35 -19.18 4.42
CA GLY A 164 0.55 -20.23 5.05
C GLY A 164 -0.38 -19.70 6.15
N LEU A 165 -0.75 -18.43 6.11
CA LEU A 165 -1.83 -17.88 6.94
C LEU A 165 -3.15 -17.90 6.17
N LYS A 166 -4.25 -18.11 6.88
CA LYS A 166 -5.59 -17.93 6.32
C LYS A 166 -6.12 -16.55 6.66
N ASN A 167 -6.47 -15.79 5.65
CA ASN A 167 -7.22 -14.56 5.86
C ASN A 167 -8.60 -14.90 6.42
N CYS A 168 -8.92 -14.44 7.63
CA CYS A 168 -10.21 -14.74 8.26
C CYS A 168 -11.39 -14.06 7.55
N PHE A 169 -11.13 -13.15 6.60
CA PHE A 169 -12.09 -12.50 5.71
C PHE A 169 -11.91 -12.90 4.24
N ALA A 170 -11.45 -14.12 3.97
CA ALA A 170 -11.30 -14.63 2.61
C ALA A 170 -12.63 -14.78 1.82
N ASP A 171 -13.77 -14.70 2.50
CA ASP A 171 -15.11 -14.68 1.91
C ASP A 171 -15.57 -13.28 1.47
N VAL A 172 -14.77 -12.25 1.76
CA VAL A 172 -15.00 -10.87 1.34
C VAL A 172 -14.08 -10.56 0.16
N THR A 173 -14.56 -9.85 -0.85
CA THR A 173 -13.78 -9.47 -2.03
C THR A 173 -13.26 -8.04 -1.90
N GLY A 174 -11.97 -7.85 -2.15
CA GLY A 174 -11.35 -6.53 -2.15
C GLY A 174 -11.30 -5.88 -0.77
N TRP A 175 -11.25 -4.57 -0.76
CA TRP A 175 -11.27 -3.75 0.45
C TRP A 175 -12.70 -3.51 0.88
N SER A 176 -13.06 -3.91 2.11
CA SER A 176 -14.45 -3.87 2.54
C SER A 176 -14.60 -3.43 3.99
N GLU A 177 -15.68 -2.70 4.24
CA GLU A 177 -16.13 -2.38 5.59
C GLU A 177 -16.62 -3.64 6.31
N ILE A 178 -16.28 -3.77 7.58
CA ILE A 178 -16.67 -4.88 8.45
C ILE A 178 -17.10 -4.37 9.82
N SER A 179 -17.70 -5.24 10.63
CA SER A 179 -18.08 -4.93 12.00
C SER A 179 -17.17 -5.60 13.04
N GLU A 180 -17.19 -5.08 14.27
CA GLU A 180 -16.50 -5.70 15.39
C GLU A 180 -17.02 -7.13 15.65
N GLU A 181 -18.33 -7.35 15.55
CA GLU A 181 -18.95 -8.67 15.73
C GLU A 181 -18.37 -9.70 14.78
N GLN A 182 -18.14 -9.32 13.51
CA GLN A 182 -17.53 -10.21 12.53
C GLN A 182 -16.10 -10.61 12.92
N VAL A 183 -15.31 -9.68 13.46
CA VAL A 183 -13.95 -9.99 13.95
C VAL A 183 -14.01 -10.91 15.16
N LEU A 184 -14.88 -10.63 16.12
CA LEU A 184 -15.07 -11.46 17.33
C LEU A 184 -15.49 -12.89 17.00
N GLU A 185 -16.44 -13.05 16.07
CA GLU A 185 -16.92 -14.34 15.63
C GLU A 185 -15.83 -15.16 14.91
N ARG A 186 -15.01 -14.52 14.06
CA ARG A 186 -13.94 -15.17 13.31
C ARG A 186 -12.70 -15.46 14.15
N ASN A 187 -12.55 -14.79 15.27
CA ASN A 187 -11.53 -15.03 16.29
C ASN A 187 -10.11 -15.25 15.73
N PRO A 188 -9.49 -14.26 15.09
CA PRO A 188 -8.19 -14.43 14.43
C PRO A 188 -7.07 -14.77 15.41
N ASP A 189 -6.08 -15.56 14.94
CA ASP A 189 -4.85 -15.84 15.67
C ASP A 189 -3.88 -14.66 15.66
N TYR A 190 -3.89 -13.84 14.59
CA TYR A 190 -3.07 -12.66 14.39
C TYR A 190 -3.92 -11.46 13.94
N ILE A 191 -3.56 -10.28 14.41
CA ILE A 191 -4.10 -9.01 13.92
C ILE A 191 -2.93 -8.20 13.35
N VAL A 192 -3.08 -7.75 12.11
CA VAL A 192 -2.13 -6.86 11.45
C VAL A 192 -2.83 -5.54 11.17
N THR A 193 -2.29 -4.46 11.69
CA THR A 193 -2.79 -3.11 11.46
C THR A 193 -1.74 -2.26 10.75
N ILE A 194 -2.19 -1.25 10.03
CA ILE A 194 -1.36 -0.29 9.29
C ILE A 194 -1.54 1.13 9.82
N SER A 195 -2.09 1.26 11.02
CA SER A 195 -2.41 2.55 11.61
C SER A 195 -1.16 3.36 11.94
N MET A 196 -1.17 4.62 11.54
CA MET A 196 -0.11 5.57 11.86
C MET A 196 -0.17 5.95 13.34
N TYR A 197 1.02 6.03 13.98
CA TYR A 197 1.17 6.49 15.34
C TYR A 197 2.04 7.76 15.38
N TYR A 198 1.50 8.82 15.93
CA TYR A 198 2.13 10.15 15.98
C TYR A 198 2.73 10.49 17.34
N GLY A 199 2.86 9.50 18.23
CA GLY A 199 3.49 9.66 19.55
C GLY A 199 2.57 10.24 20.63
N GLU A 200 1.27 10.32 20.38
CA GLU A 200 0.27 10.80 21.34
C GLU A 200 -0.81 9.72 21.59
N GLY A 201 -1.16 9.52 22.85
CA GLY A 201 -2.14 8.52 23.25
C GLY A 201 -1.61 7.08 23.20
N PRO A 202 -2.51 6.06 23.24
CA PRO A 202 -2.12 4.67 23.14
C PRO A 202 -1.59 4.34 21.73
N THR A 203 -0.66 3.39 21.65
CA THR A 203 -0.25 2.84 20.36
C THR A 203 -1.41 2.08 19.70
N PRO A 204 -1.38 1.85 18.36
CA PRO A 204 -2.42 1.04 17.72
C PRO A 204 -2.60 -0.33 18.37
N GLU A 205 -1.54 -0.97 18.82
CA GLU A 205 -1.59 -2.25 19.52
C GLU A 205 -2.25 -2.12 20.89
N GLU A 206 -1.88 -1.09 21.65
CA GLU A 206 -2.49 -0.81 22.97
C GLU A 206 -3.98 -0.48 22.85
N GLU A 207 -4.37 0.24 21.80
CA GLU A 207 -5.77 0.55 21.50
C GLU A 207 -6.57 -0.72 21.25
N ILE A 208 -6.07 -1.64 20.42
CA ILE A 208 -6.72 -2.93 20.12
C ILE A 208 -6.81 -3.79 21.39
N LEU A 209 -5.73 -3.86 22.20
CA LEU A 209 -5.71 -4.60 23.45
C LEU A 209 -6.74 -4.09 24.46
N ALA A 210 -7.06 -2.81 24.42
CA ALA A 210 -7.98 -2.17 25.35
C ALA A 210 -9.45 -2.16 24.89
N ARG A 211 -9.77 -2.68 23.71
CA ARG A 211 -11.14 -2.67 23.17
C ARG A 211 -12.07 -3.54 24.03
N PRO A 212 -13.20 -3.00 24.53
CA PRO A 212 -14.19 -3.81 25.25
C PRO A 212 -14.73 -4.94 24.38
N GLY A 213 -14.77 -6.16 24.92
CA GLY A 213 -15.26 -7.35 24.24
C GLY A 213 -14.21 -8.08 23.39
N TRP A 214 -13.03 -7.48 23.18
CA TRP A 214 -11.95 -8.11 22.40
C TRP A 214 -11.00 -8.97 23.25
N GLU A 215 -11.12 -8.94 24.56
CA GLU A 215 -10.26 -9.68 25.50
C GLU A 215 -10.27 -11.21 25.29
N ASN A 216 -11.29 -11.72 24.59
CA ASN A 216 -11.40 -13.14 24.27
C ASN A 216 -10.87 -13.51 22.88
N VAL A 217 -10.55 -12.54 22.03
CA VAL A 217 -9.92 -12.79 20.72
C VAL A 217 -8.56 -13.43 20.92
N THR A 218 -8.28 -14.50 20.20
CA THR A 218 -7.03 -15.28 20.35
C THR A 218 -5.79 -14.41 20.13
N ALA A 219 -5.79 -13.55 19.14
CA ALA A 219 -4.68 -12.62 18.87
C ALA A 219 -4.46 -11.65 20.05
N VAL A 220 -5.53 -11.14 20.65
CA VAL A 220 -5.48 -10.21 21.79
C VAL A 220 -4.95 -10.93 23.04
N LYS A 221 -5.48 -12.12 23.34
CA LYS A 221 -5.00 -12.95 24.47
C LYS A 221 -3.51 -13.25 24.41
N ASN A 222 -3.01 -13.51 23.21
CA ASN A 222 -1.64 -13.95 22.98
C ASN A 222 -0.69 -12.79 22.65
N GLY A 223 -1.17 -11.55 22.60
CA GLY A 223 -0.38 -10.38 22.22
C GLY A 223 0.14 -10.44 20.78
N LYS A 224 -0.59 -11.13 19.88
CA LYS A 224 -0.23 -11.29 18.46
C LYS A 224 -0.88 -10.20 17.61
N ILE A 225 -0.46 -8.97 17.89
CA ILE A 225 -0.88 -7.77 17.15
C ILE A 225 0.38 -7.11 16.60
N LEU A 226 0.45 -6.97 15.27
CA LEU A 226 1.55 -6.32 14.57
C LEU A 226 1.04 -5.04 13.92
N ASN A 227 1.71 -3.91 14.18
CA ASN A 227 1.45 -2.66 13.48
C ASN A 227 2.58 -2.33 12.50
N LEU A 228 2.25 -2.21 11.22
CA LEU A 228 3.16 -1.82 10.15
C LEU A 228 2.81 -0.40 9.69
N GLN A 229 3.29 0.60 10.43
CA GLN A 229 2.90 2.01 10.28
C GLN A 229 3.63 2.78 9.19
N ASN A 230 4.68 2.19 8.57
CA ASN A 230 5.51 2.90 7.57
C ASN A 230 5.03 2.67 6.13
N ASN A 231 3.79 2.23 5.95
CA ASN A 231 3.16 1.94 4.67
C ASN A 231 3.80 0.78 3.86
N GLU A 232 4.67 -0.01 4.43
CA GLU A 232 5.32 -1.15 3.77
C GLU A 232 4.35 -2.24 3.34
N LEU A 233 3.20 -2.37 4.01
CA LEU A 233 2.15 -3.33 3.67
C LEU A 233 0.89 -2.69 3.08
N SER A 234 0.79 -1.37 3.08
CA SER A 234 -0.42 -0.66 2.63
C SER A 234 -0.30 -0.08 1.22
N ARG A 235 0.91 -0.01 0.66
CA ARG A 235 1.16 0.53 -0.68
C ARG A 235 1.55 -0.55 -1.65
N PRO A 236 0.95 -0.59 -2.86
CA PRO A 236 1.33 -1.52 -3.93
C PRO A 236 2.66 -1.09 -4.59
N ALA A 237 3.76 -1.30 -3.90
CA ALA A 237 5.10 -0.80 -4.21
C ALA A 237 6.18 -1.83 -3.82
N PRO A 238 7.45 -1.62 -4.19
CA PRO A 238 8.52 -2.57 -3.90
C PRO A 238 8.67 -2.97 -2.43
N ARG A 239 8.35 -2.07 -1.48
CA ARG A 239 8.39 -2.36 -0.04
C ARG A 239 7.36 -3.37 0.46
N LEU A 240 6.43 -3.83 -0.40
CA LEU A 240 5.57 -4.97 -0.04
C LEU A 240 6.37 -6.21 0.33
N ALA A 241 7.53 -6.43 -0.27
CA ALA A 241 8.42 -7.52 0.11
C ALA A 241 8.95 -7.35 1.55
N GLU A 242 9.27 -6.13 1.97
CA GLU A 242 9.67 -5.83 3.35
C GLU A 242 8.52 -6.04 4.33
N GLY A 243 7.32 -5.58 3.97
CA GLY A 243 6.11 -5.79 4.77
C GLY A 243 5.76 -7.27 4.93
N ALA A 244 5.87 -8.05 3.87
CA ALA A 244 5.69 -9.50 3.91
C ALA A 244 6.72 -10.18 4.82
N GLN A 245 8.00 -9.78 4.72
CA GLN A 245 9.05 -10.31 5.58
C GLN A 245 8.81 -9.98 7.06
N ALA A 246 8.40 -8.75 7.35
CA ALA A 246 8.08 -8.33 8.72
C ALA A 246 6.93 -9.14 9.32
N LEU A 247 5.90 -9.44 8.54
CA LEU A 247 4.80 -10.31 8.98
C LEU A 247 5.26 -11.76 9.16
N TYR A 248 6.10 -12.25 8.26
CA TYR A 248 6.66 -13.62 8.36
C TYR A 248 7.51 -13.81 9.62
N ASP A 249 8.32 -12.81 10.00
CA ASP A 249 9.20 -12.85 11.14
C ASP A 249 8.46 -12.71 12.49
N PHE A 250 7.22 -12.22 12.50
CA PHE A 250 6.37 -12.00 13.66
C PHE A 250 5.66 -13.27 14.13
#